data_0f159b23f0236fcdceb9c203683ac041
#
_entry.id   0f159b23f0236fcdceb9c203683ac041
#
_cell.length_a   1.000
_cell.length_b   1.000
_cell.length_c   1.000
_cell.angle_alpha   90.00
_cell.angle_beta   90.00
_cell.angle_gamma   90.00
#
_symmetry.space_group_name_H-M   'P 1'
#
loop_
_entity.id
_entity.type
_entity.pdbx_description
1 polymer ?
#
loop_
_entity_poly.entity_id
_entity_poly.type
_entity_poly.pdbx_seq_one_letter_code
_entity_poly.pdbx_strand_id
1 'polypeptide(L)'
;MTISWQDFEKIDVRSGTIVAVDDFPAARKPAYQLTIDFGQLGIKRSSAQITHHYSKEQLIGKTIVAVVNFPVKQIANFFSECLVLGVYDTEGQVVLLQPERPVANGQKVG
;
A
#
# COMPACT_ATOMS: atom_id res chain seq x y z
N MET A 1 -19.81 16.66 -1.44
CA MET A 1 -18.82 17.05 -2.47
C MET A 1 -18.78 16.00 -3.57
N THR A 2 -18.94 16.45 -4.80
CA THR A 2 -18.80 15.55 -5.96
C THR A 2 -17.46 15.82 -6.67
N ILE A 3 -16.93 14.81 -7.33
CA ILE A 3 -15.72 14.94 -8.13
C ILE A 3 -16.06 14.64 -9.59
N SER A 4 -15.16 15.04 -10.49
CA SER A 4 -15.26 14.71 -11.92
C SER A 4 -14.48 13.44 -12.24
N TRP A 5 -14.71 12.87 -13.43
CA TRP A 5 -13.89 11.78 -13.94
C TRP A 5 -12.42 12.19 -14.05
N GLN A 6 -12.16 13.42 -14.46
CA GLN A 6 -10.79 13.93 -14.55
C GLN A 6 -10.10 13.96 -13.20
N ASP A 7 -10.84 14.26 -12.12
CA ASP A 7 -10.27 14.23 -10.77
C ASP A 7 -9.85 12.80 -10.39
N PHE A 8 -10.69 11.81 -10.68
CA PHE A 8 -10.37 10.40 -10.41
C PHE A 8 -9.19 9.93 -11.27
N GLU A 9 -9.14 10.32 -12.53
CA GLU A 9 -8.07 9.90 -13.44
C GLU A 9 -6.69 10.40 -13.06
N LYS A 10 -6.60 11.44 -12.21
CA LYS A 10 -5.33 11.93 -11.68
C LYS A 10 -4.70 10.95 -10.68
N ILE A 11 -5.48 10.07 -10.10
CA ILE A 11 -5.01 9.13 -9.08
C ILE A 11 -4.63 7.83 -9.79
N ASP A 12 -3.36 7.43 -9.66
CA ASP A 12 -2.87 6.20 -10.27
C ASP A 12 -2.81 5.11 -9.19
N VAL A 13 -3.80 4.20 -9.21
CA VAL A 13 -3.90 3.09 -8.26
C VAL A 13 -3.58 1.80 -8.98
N ARG A 14 -2.64 1.03 -8.45
CA ARG A 14 -2.13 -0.19 -9.08
C ARG A 14 -2.16 -1.37 -8.12
N SER A 15 -2.37 -2.56 -8.70
CA SER A 15 -2.17 -3.81 -7.96
C SER A 15 -0.68 -4.09 -7.79
N GLY A 16 -0.31 -4.73 -6.69
CA GLY A 16 1.06 -5.14 -6.43
C GLY A 16 1.09 -6.27 -5.42
N THR A 17 2.21 -6.97 -5.37
CA THR A 17 2.43 -8.07 -4.43
C THR A 17 3.45 -7.67 -3.39
N ILE A 18 3.12 -7.85 -2.12
CA ILE A 18 4.08 -7.64 -1.02
C ILE A 18 5.11 -8.77 -1.07
N VAL A 19 6.37 -8.40 -1.25
CA VAL A 19 7.47 -9.38 -1.36
C VAL A 19 8.38 -9.39 -0.13
N ALA A 20 8.37 -8.33 0.67
CA ALA A 20 9.11 -8.28 1.93
C ALA A 20 8.42 -7.36 2.91
N VAL A 21 8.56 -7.66 4.20
CA VAL A 21 8.00 -6.88 5.30
C VAL A 21 9.04 -6.78 6.40
N ASP A 22 9.37 -5.55 6.78
CA ASP A 22 10.30 -5.27 7.87
C ASP A 22 9.62 -4.47 8.96
N ASP A 23 10.11 -4.60 10.19
CA ASP A 23 9.68 -3.74 11.29
C ASP A 23 10.13 -2.30 11.04
N PHE A 24 9.43 -1.35 11.64
CA PHE A 24 9.78 0.07 11.51
C PHE A 24 9.87 0.70 12.91
N PRO A 25 10.93 0.39 13.67
CA PRO A 25 11.03 0.85 15.07
C PRO A 25 11.18 2.37 15.19
N ALA A 26 11.71 3.06 14.18
CA ALA A 26 11.86 4.51 14.20
C ALA A 26 10.58 5.28 13.89
N ALA A 27 9.50 4.61 13.47
CA ALA A 27 8.23 5.27 13.21
C ALA A 27 7.55 5.68 14.53
N ARG A 28 6.85 6.82 14.51
CA ARG A 28 6.17 7.34 15.72
C ARG A 28 5.01 6.43 16.15
N LYS A 29 4.29 5.87 15.18
CA LYS A 29 3.21 4.91 15.42
C LYS A 29 3.63 3.56 14.88
N PRO A 30 3.16 2.45 15.48
CA PRO A 30 3.50 1.12 14.98
C PRO A 30 3.20 0.98 13.49
N ALA A 31 4.20 0.57 12.73
CA ALA A 31 4.12 0.44 11.28
C ALA A 31 5.06 -0.65 10.79
N TYR A 32 4.81 -1.12 9.57
CA TYR A 32 5.74 -1.96 8.82
C TYR A 32 6.34 -1.19 7.66
N GLN A 33 7.52 -1.60 7.24
CA GLN A 33 8.12 -1.20 5.97
C GLN A 33 7.82 -2.32 4.96
N LEU A 34 7.02 -2.01 3.95
CA LEU A 34 6.64 -2.97 2.92
C LEU A 34 7.49 -2.77 1.68
N THR A 35 7.91 -3.87 1.06
CA THR A 35 8.51 -3.88 -0.27
C THR A 35 7.52 -4.56 -1.20
N ILE A 36 7.12 -3.87 -2.28
CA ILE A 36 6.00 -4.28 -3.12
C ILE A 36 6.45 -4.32 -4.57
N ASP A 37 6.12 -5.42 -5.25
CA ASP A 37 6.37 -5.61 -6.68
C ASP A 37 5.14 -5.15 -7.46
N PHE A 38 5.30 -4.08 -8.25
CA PHE A 38 4.27 -3.53 -9.13
C PHE A 38 4.47 -3.91 -10.59
N GLY A 39 5.19 -4.99 -10.86
CA GLY A 39 5.43 -5.44 -12.23
C GLY A 39 6.29 -4.46 -13.01
N GLN A 40 5.79 -4.01 -14.17
CA GLN A 40 6.55 -3.07 -15.01
C GLN A 40 6.82 -1.72 -14.35
N LEU A 41 6.03 -1.34 -13.34
CA LEU A 41 6.28 -0.11 -12.60
C LEU A 41 7.43 -0.25 -11.59
N GLY A 42 7.96 -1.46 -11.43
CA GLY A 42 9.10 -1.73 -10.56
C GLY A 42 8.72 -2.02 -9.12
N ILE A 43 9.75 -2.10 -8.30
CA ILE A 43 9.63 -2.34 -6.86
C ILE A 43 9.53 -0.99 -6.15
N LYS A 44 8.54 -0.87 -5.26
CA LYS A 44 8.37 0.35 -4.45
C LYS A 44 8.23 -0.03 -2.99
N ARG A 45 8.56 0.91 -2.13
CA ARG A 45 8.46 0.74 -0.68
C ARG A 45 7.38 1.63 -0.11
N SER A 46 6.75 1.15 0.96
CA SER A 46 5.70 1.90 1.66
C SER A 46 5.79 1.67 3.16
N SER A 47 5.58 2.72 3.93
CA SER A 47 5.31 2.60 5.36
C SER A 47 3.80 2.40 5.54
N ALA A 48 3.40 1.40 6.32
CA ALA A 48 1.99 1.08 6.50
C ALA A 48 1.68 0.78 7.97
N GLN A 49 0.69 1.49 8.52
CA GLN A 49 0.24 1.32 9.90
C GLN A 49 -0.80 0.20 9.97
N ILE A 50 -0.36 -1.02 9.72
CA ILE A 50 -1.22 -2.21 9.62
C ILE A 50 -0.78 -3.33 10.57
N THR A 51 -0.10 -2.99 11.65
CA THR A 51 0.45 -3.99 12.57
C THR A 51 -0.59 -4.66 13.44
N HIS A 52 -1.79 -4.09 13.55
CA HIS A 52 -2.82 -4.63 14.44
C HIS A 52 -3.41 -5.94 13.92
N HIS A 53 -3.84 -5.98 12.65
CA HIS A 53 -4.48 -7.16 12.08
C HIS A 53 -3.52 -8.13 11.41
N TYR A 54 -2.30 -7.69 11.07
CA TYR A 54 -1.41 -8.47 10.23
C TYR A 54 -0.06 -8.70 10.88
N SER A 55 0.39 -9.96 10.87
CA SER A 55 1.79 -10.28 11.12
C SER A 55 2.60 -10.11 9.82
N LYS A 56 3.92 -10.03 9.96
CA LYS A 56 4.80 -9.93 8.78
C LYS A 56 4.62 -11.15 7.86
N GLU A 57 4.50 -12.33 8.44
CA GLU A 57 4.37 -13.58 7.70
C GLU A 57 3.07 -13.64 6.90
N GLN A 58 1.99 -13.10 7.45
CA GLN A 58 0.70 -13.05 6.75
C GLN A 58 0.72 -12.11 5.54
N LEU A 59 1.52 -11.07 5.59
CA LEU A 59 1.55 -10.05 4.55
C LEU A 59 2.35 -10.45 3.33
N ILE A 60 3.41 -11.26 3.51
CA ILE A 60 4.25 -11.69 2.39
C ILE A 60 3.43 -12.52 1.41
N GLY A 61 3.44 -12.14 0.15
CA GLY A 61 2.69 -12.79 -0.91
C GLY A 61 1.28 -12.24 -1.13
N LYS A 62 0.80 -11.33 -0.28
CA LYS A 62 -0.52 -10.72 -0.49
C LYS A 62 -0.49 -9.77 -1.67
N THR A 63 -1.54 -9.82 -2.49
CA THR A 63 -1.81 -8.80 -3.50
C THR A 63 -2.60 -7.67 -2.84
N ILE A 64 -2.15 -6.46 -3.05
CA ILE A 64 -2.77 -5.24 -2.51
C ILE A 64 -3.02 -4.25 -3.65
N VAL A 65 -3.65 -3.14 -3.35
CA VAL A 65 -3.75 -1.99 -4.25
C VAL A 65 -3.16 -0.78 -3.56
N ALA A 66 -2.47 0.04 -4.32
CA ALA A 66 -1.79 1.21 -3.78
C ALA A 66 -1.80 2.38 -4.76
N VAL A 67 -1.88 3.60 -4.22
CA VAL A 67 -1.67 4.81 -5.01
C VAL A 67 -0.17 4.96 -5.23
N VAL A 68 0.24 5.06 -6.49
CA VAL A 68 1.66 5.04 -6.88
C VAL A 68 2.19 6.38 -7.37
N ASN A 69 1.36 7.41 -7.42
CA ASN A 69 1.76 8.72 -7.94
C ASN A 69 1.70 9.87 -6.94
N PHE A 70 1.80 9.56 -5.64
CA PHE A 70 2.10 10.59 -4.65
C PHE A 70 3.60 10.94 -4.68
N PRO A 71 3.97 12.15 -4.25
CA PRO A 71 5.37 12.45 -3.98
C PRO A 71 5.94 11.49 -2.93
N VAL A 72 7.23 11.19 -3.04
CA VAL A 72 7.93 10.38 -2.03
C VAL A 72 7.87 11.10 -0.69
N LYS A 73 7.51 10.37 0.38
CA LYS A 73 7.43 10.90 1.75
C LYS A 73 8.54 10.28 2.59
N GLN A 74 9.35 11.14 3.21
CA GLN A 74 10.36 10.68 4.14
C GLN A 74 9.77 10.54 5.55
N ILE A 75 9.94 9.37 6.15
CA ILE A 75 9.55 9.06 7.53
C ILE A 75 10.78 8.51 8.21
N ALA A 76 11.35 9.27 9.14
CA ALA A 76 12.67 8.98 9.74
C ALA A 76 13.69 8.81 8.60
N ASN A 77 14.39 7.67 8.52
CA ASN A 77 15.35 7.38 7.45
C ASN A 77 14.76 6.53 6.32
N PHE A 78 13.44 6.43 6.24
CA PHE A 78 12.73 5.60 5.28
C PHE A 78 11.98 6.47 4.27
N PHE A 79 12.02 6.08 2.99
CA PHE A 79 11.30 6.77 1.92
C PHE A 79 10.09 5.93 1.50
N SER A 80 8.88 6.45 1.78
CA SER A 80 7.62 5.83 1.36
C SER A 80 7.24 6.37 0.00
N GLU A 81 7.10 5.45 -0.98
CA GLU A 81 6.94 5.79 -2.40
C GLU A 81 5.51 5.56 -2.90
N CYS A 82 4.68 4.90 -2.11
CA CYS A 82 3.29 4.64 -2.48
C CYS A 82 2.43 4.55 -1.22
N LEU A 83 1.10 4.64 -1.41
CA LEU A 83 0.13 4.53 -0.33
C LEU A 83 -0.69 3.24 -0.53
N VAL A 84 -0.46 2.26 0.32
CA VAL A 84 -1.27 1.02 0.33
C VAL A 84 -2.66 1.35 0.87
N LEU A 85 -3.69 0.92 0.14
CA LEU A 85 -5.07 1.25 0.46
C LEU A 85 -5.72 0.18 1.32
N GLY A 86 -6.58 0.64 2.21
CA GLY A 86 -7.41 -0.19 3.06
C GLY A 86 -8.63 0.58 3.53
N VAL A 87 -9.51 -0.10 4.21
CA VAL A 87 -10.65 0.52 4.88
C VAL A 87 -10.43 0.44 6.38
N TYR A 88 -10.95 1.42 7.12
CA TYR A 88 -10.91 1.39 8.57
C TYR A 88 -12.08 0.55 9.08
N ASP A 89 -11.80 -0.36 10.00
CA ASP A 89 -12.85 -1.08 10.70
C ASP A 89 -13.49 -0.16 11.78
N THR A 90 -14.45 -0.71 12.53
CA THR A 90 -15.18 0.09 13.53
C THR A 90 -14.29 0.58 14.67
N GLU A 91 -13.10 -0.01 14.84
CA GLU A 91 -12.12 0.37 15.87
C GLU A 91 -11.01 1.26 15.30
N GLY A 92 -11.12 1.65 14.03
CA GLY A 92 -10.13 2.50 13.37
C GLY A 92 -8.88 1.76 12.88
N GLN A 93 -8.89 0.43 12.87
CA GLN A 93 -7.78 -0.37 12.36
C GLN A 93 -7.95 -0.63 10.87
N VAL A 94 -6.84 -0.74 10.16
CA VAL A 94 -6.85 -0.88 8.70
C VAL A 94 -7.06 -2.33 8.28
N VAL A 95 -8.03 -2.55 7.39
CA VAL A 95 -8.24 -3.80 6.67
C VAL A 95 -7.88 -3.55 5.21
N LEU A 96 -6.94 -4.32 4.67
CA LEU A 96 -6.39 -4.10 3.34
C LEU A 96 -7.43 -4.35 2.25
N LEU A 97 -7.38 -3.54 1.20
CA LEU A 97 -8.12 -3.81 -0.04
C LEU A 97 -7.31 -4.77 -0.90
N GLN A 98 -8.01 -5.76 -1.44
CA GLN A 98 -7.39 -6.77 -2.31
C GLN A 98 -8.27 -7.01 -3.53
N PRO A 99 -7.68 -7.31 -4.69
CA PRO A 99 -8.46 -7.86 -5.79
C PRO A 99 -9.13 -9.17 -5.32
N GLU A 100 -10.38 -9.35 -5.70
CA GLU A 100 -11.18 -10.52 -5.27
C GLU A 100 -10.60 -11.85 -5.82
N ARG A 101 -9.83 -11.78 -6.92
CA ARG A 101 -9.17 -12.93 -7.55
C ARG A 101 -7.79 -12.54 -8.05
N PRO A 102 -6.92 -13.52 -8.38
CA PRO A 102 -5.57 -13.20 -8.82
C PRO A 102 -5.55 -12.31 -10.07
N VAL A 103 -4.69 -11.28 -10.03
CA VAL A 103 -4.40 -10.41 -11.16
C VAL A 103 -2.89 -10.20 -11.23
N ALA A 104 -2.40 -9.83 -12.40
CA ALA A 104 -0.99 -9.49 -12.57
C ALA A 104 -0.65 -8.22 -11.78
N ASN A 105 0.61 -8.06 -11.39
CA ASN A 105 1.10 -6.86 -10.76
C ASN A 105 1.09 -5.67 -11.73
N GLY A 106 0.80 -4.48 -11.21
CA GLY A 106 0.81 -3.26 -12.01
C GLY A 106 -0.48 -3.00 -12.79
N GLN A 107 -1.55 -3.73 -12.52
CA GLN A 107 -2.84 -3.48 -13.16
C GLN A 107 -3.51 -2.25 -12.55
N LYS A 108 -4.06 -1.41 -13.42
CA LYS A 108 -4.66 -0.15 -13.00
C LYS A 108 -6.07 -0.36 -12.47
N VAL A 109 -6.37 0.30 -11.35
CA VAL A 109 -7.75 0.41 -10.84
C VAL A 109 -8.46 1.48 -11.66
N GLY A 110 -9.65 1.13 -12.15
CA GLY A 110 -10.43 2.05 -12.96
C GLY A 110 -11.90 2.05 -12.66
#